data_d9d0fa2fae66f9bb9edc31ef4068e4df
#
_entry.id   d9d0fa2fae66f9bb9edc31ef4068e4df
#
_cell.length_a   1.000
_cell.length_b   1.000
_cell.length_c   1.000
_cell.angle_alpha   90.00
_cell.angle_beta   90.00
_cell.angle_gamma   90.00
#
_symmetry.space_group_name_H-M   'P 1'
#
loop_
_entity.id
_entity.type
_entity.pdbx_description
1 polymer ?
#
loop_
_entity_poly.entity_id
_entity_poly.type
_entity_poly.pdbx_seq_one_letter_code
_entity_poly.pdbx_strand_id
1 'polypeptide(L)'
;GMAADMTAQSWVDPERFPLLRRRMYSTLENPNLLGAYAVMIISILTAFFLRERQKKRKWAFAIILFVLLLCLALTYSRGAWLSLAAIVLGLTLFYDKRFGFLFFLIPLVLFFYHGQMVERFLSLFSGEDTSVGLRFALWESTIAMIEERPLLGVGWGSYYLAYPDYNFFIQDEHVLIFHAHNMYLNMLAEVGIIGGAAFLLTFFAQGFLCWKLYRGKASLFTRTLGLGGLLMVMAIAVISMSDHVLFGRSISFCFWSLSALCVGSGDW
;
A
#
# COMPACT_ATOMS: atom_id res chain seq x y z
N GLY A 1 -14.75 23.55 -0.61
CA GLY A 1 -13.75 23.94 -1.62
C GLY A 1 -12.32 24.09 -1.09
N MET A 2 -12.07 24.02 0.22
CA MET A 2 -10.70 24.18 0.78
C MET A 2 -10.00 22.87 1.16
N ALA A 3 -10.68 21.74 1.16
CA ALA A 3 -10.06 20.43 1.45
C ALA A 3 -9.28 19.82 0.28
N ALA A 4 -9.41 20.37 -0.92
CA ALA A 4 -8.78 19.86 -2.13
C ALA A 4 -7.34 20.36 -2.36
N ASP A 5 -6.90 21.40 -1.66
CA ASP A 5 -5.56 22.00 -1.88
C ASP A 5 -4.45 21.37 -1.05
N MET A 6 -4.77 20.49 -0.12
CA MET A 6 -3.78 19.63 0.56
C MET A 6 -3.48 18.34 -0.23
N THR A 7 -3.42 18.48 -1.53
CA THR A 7 -2.95 17.44 -2.44
C THR A 7 -1.48 17.13 -2.13
N ALA A 8 -1.04 15.95 -2.51
CA ALA A 8 0.34 15.44 -2.37
C ALA A 8 1.45 16.42 -2.82
N GLN A 9 1.10 17.58 -3.34
CA GLN A 9 1.99 18.67 -3.74
C GLN A 9 2.67 19.39 -2.56
N SER A 10 1.97 19.51 -1.40
CA SER A 10 2.53 20.17 -0.22
C SER A 10 3.57 19.31 0.53
N TRP A 11 3.62 17.99 0.25
CA TRP A 11 4.50 17.02 0.90
C TRP A 11 5.78 16.74 0.12
N VAL A 12 5.98 17.39 -1.01
CA VAL A 12 7.13 17.17 -1.88
C VAL A 12 7.69 18.52 -2.28
N ASP A 13 8.99 18.68 -2.12
CA ASP A 13 9.71 19.86 -2.59
C ASP A 13 9.56 19.98 -4.12
N PRO A 14 8.84 21.00 -4.61
CA PRO A 14 8.57 21.16 -6.05
C PRO A 14 9.79 21.64 -6.84
N GLU A 15 10.82 22.21 -6.18
CA GLU A 15 12.05 22.66 -6.84
C GLU A 15 12.98 21.46 -7.04
N ARG A 16 13.09 20.58 -6.04
CA ARG A 16 13.94 19.39 -6.12
C ARG A 16 13.34 18.31 -7.04
N PHE A 17 11.99 18.21 -7.11
CA PHE A 17 11.30 17.19 -7.89
C PHE A 17 10.20 17.78 -8.79
N PRO A 18 10.52 18.55 -9.84
CA PRO A 18 9.54 19.27 -10.65
C PRO A 18 8.55 18.35 -11.40
N LEU A 19 8.94 17.11 -11.73
CA LEU A 19 8.03 16.15 -12.38
C LEU A 19 7.00 15.55 -11.41
N LEU A 20 7.17 15.68 -10.11
CA LEU A 20 6.18 15.22 -9.13
C LEU A 20 4.90 16.06 -9.15
N ARG A 21 4.90 17.24 -9.74
CA ARG A 21 3.68 18.02 -10.06
C ARG A 21 2.76 17.27 -11.04
N ARG A 22 3.28 16.27 -11.78
CA ARG A 22 2.54 15.48 -12.79
C ARG A 22 2.32 14.04 -12.34
N ARG A 23 2.30 13.76 -11.03
CA ARG A 23 1.97 12.42 -10.52
C ARG A 23 0.58 12.02 -10.95
N MET A 24 0.43 10.77 -11.40
CA MET A 24 -0.87 10.22 -11.74
C MET A 24 -1.64 9.86 -10.47
N TYR A 25 -2.90 10.34 -10.35
CA TYR A 25 -3.78 10.06 -9.20
C TYR A 25 -5.20 9.63 -9.63
N SER A 26 -5.59 9.86 -10.91
CA SER A 26 -6.91 9.50 -11.44
C SER A 26 -8.06 10.12 -10.60
N THR A 27 -9.20 9.44 -10.52
CA THR A 27 -10.37 9.82 -9.71
C THR A 27 -10.18 9.60 -8.21
N LEU A 28 -9.04 9.05 -7.78
CA LEU A 28 -8.74 8.80 -6.36
C LEU A 28 -8.08 9.99 -5.67
N GLU A 29 -7.78 11.06 -6.41
CA GLU A 29 -7.24 12.36 -5.94
C GLU A 29 -5.90 12.26 -5.19
N ASN A 30 -5.37 11.04 -5.01
CA ASN A 30 -4.11 10.77 -4.31
C ASN A 30 -3.31 9.68 -5.05
N PRO A 31 -2.03 9.96 -5.43
CA PRO A 31 -1.18 8.98 -6.11
C PRO A 31 -0.89 7.72 -5.29
N ASN A 32 -0.84 7.82 -3.95
CA ASN A 32 -0.61 6.65 -3.11
C ASN A 32 -1.84 5.74 -3.08
N LEU A 33 -3.05 6.32 -3.07
CA LEU A 33 -4.30 5.55 -3.17
C LEU A 33 -4.42 4.86 -4.54
N LEU A 34 -4.04 5.55 -5.63
CA LEU A 34 -3.99 4.93 -6.95
C LEU A 34 -2.95 3.80 -7.00
N GLY A 35 -1.79 4.00 -6.37
CA GLY A 35 -0.77 2.96 -6.21
C GLY A 35 -1.31 1.75 -5.45
N ALA A 36 -2.01 1.97 -4.33
CA ALA A 36 -2.64 0.90 -3.55
C ALA A 36 -3.70 0.13 -4.35
N TYR A 37 -4.56 0.84 -5.08
CA TYR A 37 -5.53 0.22 -5.99
C TYR A 37 -4.84 -0.64 -7.05
N ALA A 38 -3.81 -0.08 -7.71
CA ALA A 38 -3.07 -0.79 -8.75
C ALA A 38 -2.43 -2.08 -8.23
N VAL A 39 -1.76 -2.06 -7.06
CA VAL A 39 -1.11 -3.27 -6.51
C VAL A 39 -2.13 -4.34 -6.11
N MET A 40 -3.33 -3.97 -5.65
CA MET A 40 -4.40 -4.95 -5.38
C MET A 40 -4.79 -5.70 -6.66
N ILE A 41 -5.07 -4.97 -7.74
CA ILE A 41 -5.47 -5.57 -9.01
C ILE A 41 -4.32 -6.34 -9.65
N ILE A 42 -3.08 -5.80 -9.62
CA ILE A 42 -1.87 -6.49 -10.10
C ILE A 42 -1.71 -7.83 -9.38
N SER A 43 -1.92 -7.89 -8.06
CA SER A 43 -1.80 -9.13 -7.27
C SER A 43 -2.74 -10.22 -7.78
N ILE A 44 -4.01 -9.89 -7.94
CA ILE A 44 -5.04 -10.84 -8.44
C ILE A 44 -4.75 -11.25 -9.89
N LEU A 45 -4.54 -10.27 -10.78
CA LEU A 45 -4.31 -10.53 -12.20
C LEU A 45 -3.03 -11.32 -12.46
N THR A 46 -1.98 -11.09 -11.66
CA THR A 46 -0.74 -11.87 -11.76
C THR A 46 -0.99 -13.34 -11.48
N ALA A 47 -1.78 -13.68 -10.46
CA ALA A 47 -2.13 -15.06 -10.17
C ALA A 47 -2.90 -15.70 -11.33
N PHE A 48 -3.85 -14.98 -11.96
CA PHE A 48 -4.56 -15.47 -13.13
C PHE A 48 -3.66 -15.59 -14.36
N PHE A 49 -2.82 -14.60 -14.64
CA PHE A 49 -1.87 -14.61 -15.75
C PHE A 49 -0.93 -15.83 -15.70
N LEU A 50 -0.42 -16.16 -14.53
CA LEU A 50 0.51 -17.27 -14.33
C LEU A 50 -0.15 -18.64 -14.57
N ARG A 51 -1.45 -18.75 -14.32
CA ARG A 51 -2.21 -20.02 -14.44
C ARG A 51 -3.05 -20.15 -15.70
N GLU A 52 -3.22 -19.06 -16.46
CA GLU A 52 -3.97 -19.09 -17.71
C GLU A 52 -3.22 -19.84 -18.81
N ARG A 53 -3.90 -20.80 -19.43
CA ARG A 53 -3.37 -21.62 -20.51
C ARG A 53 -3.81 -21.14 -21.89
N GLN A 54 -4.96 -20.50 -21.99
CA GLN A 54 -5.49 -20.01 -23.25
C GLN A 54 -4.73 -18.76 -23.71
N LYS A 55 -4.01 -18.85 -24.84
CA LYS A 55 -3.14 -17.77 -25.35
C LYS A 55 -3.85 -16.41 -25.43
N LYS A 56 -5.08 -16.35 -25.96
CA LYS A 56 -5.84 -15.08 -26.08
C LYS A 56 -6.08 -14.41 -24.74
N ARG A 57 -6.55 -15.17 -23.73
CA ARG A 57 -6.78 -14.65 -22.37
C ARG A 57 -5.47 -14.24 -21.70
N LYS A 58 -4.42 -15.04 -21.88
CA LYS A 58 -3.09 -14.74 -21.33
C LYS A 58 -2.53 -13.42 -21.87
N TRP A 59 -2.68 -13.16 -23.17
CA TRP A 59 -2.31 -11.88 -23.76
C TRP A 59 -3.16 -10.72 -23.23
N ALA A 60 -4.47 -10.93 -23.05
CA ALA A 60 -5.32 -9.90 -22.43
C ALA A 60 -4.84 -9.56 -21.02
N PHE A 61 -4.56 -10.55 -20.16
CA PHE A 61 -3.99 -10.31 -18.84
C PHE A 61 -2.63 -9.63 -18.90
N ALA A 62 -1.76 -10.00 -19.83
CA ALA A 62 -0.45 -9.35 -20.00
C ALA A 62 -0.58 -7.87 -20.35
N ILE A 63 -1.49 -7.52 -21.27
CA ILE A 63 -1.75 -6.13 -21.66
C ILE A 63 -2.28 -5.32 -20.46
N ILE A 64 -3.27 -5.86 -19.73
CA ILE A 64 -3.83 -5.18 -18.57
C ILE A 64 -2.75 -5.00 -17.47
N LEU A 65 -1.96 -6.03 -17.18
CA LEU A 65 -0.85 -5.95 -16.25
C LEU A 65 0.18 -4.90 -16.67
N PHE A 66 0.53 -4.84 -17.94
CA PHE A 66 1.45 -3.83 -18.46
C PHE A 66 0.91 -2.41 -18.25
N VAL A 67 -0.36 -2.16 -18.57
CA VAL A 67 -1.01 -0.86 -18.35
C VAL A 67 -1.02 -0.50 -16.86
N LEU A 68 -1.35 -1.46 -15.98
CA LEU A 68 -1.36 -1.22 -14.53
C LEU A 68 0.04 -0.97 -13.97
N LEU A 69 1.07 -1.67 -14.45
CA LEU A 69 2.45 -1.43 -14.06
C LEU A 69 2.94 -0.06 -14.53
N LEU A 70 2.57 0.36 -15.75
CA LEU A 70 2.85 1.69 -16.24
C LEU A 70 2.14 2.76 -15.39
N CYS A 71 0.86 2.56 -15.09
CA CYS A 71 0.09 3.43 -14.21
C CYS A 71 0.76 3.54 -12.84
N LEU A 72 1.15 2.41 -12.23
CA LEU A 72 1.85 2.36 -10.94
C LEU A 72 3.19 3.11 -10.99
N ALA A 73 3.97 2.94 -12.05
CA ALA A 73 5.22 3.67 -12.25
C ALA A 73 4.98 5.20 -12.26
N LEU A 74 3.95 5.67 -12.98
CA LEU A 74 3.60 7.08 -13.09
C LEU A 74 2.97 7.69 -11.82
N THR A 75 2.62 6.89 -10.82
CA THR A 75 2.23 7.41 -9.49
C THR A 75 3.41 7.99 -8.73
N TYR A 76 4.64 7.59 -9.02
CA TYR A 76 5.85 7.90 -8.25
C TYR A 76 5.70 7.57 -6.75
N SER A 77 4.84 6.60 -6.41
CA SER A 77 4.61 6.17 -5.03
C SER A 77 5.63 5.10 -4.62
N ARG A 78 6.58 5.49 -3.76
CA ARG A 78 7.61 4.58 -3.23
C ARG A 78 7.01 3.38 -2.49
N GLY A 79 5.95 3.62 -1.70
CA GLY A 79 5.23 2.56 -1.00
C GLY A 79 4.62 1.54 -1.96
N ALA A 80 4.09 2.00 -3.12
CA ALA A 80 3.55 1.11 -4.13
C ALA A 80 4.65 0.29 -4.85
N TRP A 81 5.84 0.86 -5.06
CA TRP A 81 6.98 0.12 -5.61
C TRP A 81 7.50 -0.94 -4.64
N LEU A 82 7.58 -0.63 -3.34
CA LEU A 82 7.91 -1.62 -2.31
C LEU A 82 6.85 -2.73 -2.23
N SER A 83 5.58 -2.40 -2.43
CA SER A 83 4.49 -3.39 -2.51
C SER A 83 4.62 -4.30 -3.74
N LEU A 84 5.08 -3.76 -4.87
CA LEU A 84 5.39 -4.61 -6.04
C LEU A 84 6.54 -5.58 -5.72
N ALA A 85 7.57 -5.13 -5.00
CA ALA A 85 8.63 -6.01 -4.51
C ALA A 85 8.08 -7.08 -3.54
N ALA A 86 7.12 -6.74 -2.69
CA ALA A 86 6.45 -7.71 -1.82
C ALA A 86 5.63 -8.75 -2.61
N ILE A 87 5.00 -8.36 -3.73
CA ILE A 87 4.35 -9.31 -4.65
C ILE A 87 5.37 -10.27 -5.24
N VAL A 88 6.52 -9.78 -5.71
CA VAL A 88 7.61 -10.61 -6.24
C VAL A 88 8.15 -11.56 -5.17
N LEU A 89 8.34 -11.07 -3.94
CA LEU A 89 8.73 -11.90 -2.80
C LEU A 89 7.68 -13.00 -2.52
N GLY A 90 6.41 -12.65 -2.49
CA GLY A 90 5.32 -13.61 -2.33
C GLY A 90 5.30 -14.68 -3.42
N LEU A 91 5.49 -14.29 -4.68
CA LEU A 91 5.64 -15.24 -5.78
C LEU A 91 6.86 -16.15 -5.60
N THR A 92 7.97 -15.61 -5.15
CA THR A 92 9.21 -16.36 -4.87
C THR A 92 8.99 -17.42 -3.77
N LEU A 93 8.32 -17.03 -2.70
CA LEU A 93 8.12 -17.88 -1.52
C LEU A 93 7.01 -18.92 -1.72
N PHE A 94 5.93 -18.55 -2.38
CA PHE A 94 4.71 -19.34 -2.42
C PHE A 94 4.40 -19.98 -3.76
N TYR A 95 4.91 -19.44 -4.87
CA TYR A 95 4.62 -19.95 -6.21
C TYR A 95 5.81 -20.65 -6.87
N ASP A 96 6.91 -19.94 -7.16
CA ASP A 96 8.14 -20.48 -7.76
C ASP A 96 9.35 -19.61 -7.37
N LYS A 97 10.37 -20.23 -6.76
CA LYS A 97 11.62 -19.55 -6.36
C LYS A 97 12.33 -18.79 -7.47
N ARG A 98 12.08 -19.14 -8.74
CA ARG A 98 12.66 -18.45 -9.92
C ARG A 98 12.25 -16.98 -10.01
N PHE A 99 11.10 -16.59 -9.44
CA PHE A 99 10.70 -15.19 -9.38
C PHE A 99 11.68 -14.32 -8.58
N GLY A 100 12.47 -14.91 -7.68
CA GLY A 100 13.54 -14.22 -6.97
C GLY A 100 14.58 -13.57 -7.90
N PHE A 101 14.74 -14.09 -9.13
CA PHE A 101 15.60 -13.46 -10.14
C PHE A 101 15.15 -12.04 -10.51
N LEU A 102 13.85 -11.73 -10.41
CA LEU A 102 13.33 -10.39 -10.69
C LEU A 102 13.91 -9.31 -9.76
N PHE A 103 14.38 -9.68 -8.54
CA PHE A 103 15.06 -8.74 -7.67
C PHE A 103 16.40 -8.26 -8.23
N PHE A 104 17.08 -9.04 -9.07
CA PHE A 104 18.31 -8.62 -9.75
C PHE A 104 18.04 -7.63 -10.87
N LEU A 105 16.80 -7.54 -11.38
CA LEU A 105 16.44 -6.54 -12.38
C LEU A 105 16.33 -5.14 -11.78
N ILE A 106 16.04 -5.02 -10.48
CA ILE A 106 15.89 -3.72 -9.81
C ILE A 106 17.19 -2.91 -9.91
N PRO A 107 18.36 -3.39 -9.41
CA PRO A 107 19.61 -2.66 -9.55
C PRO A 107 20.03 -2.50 -11.02
N LEU A 108 19.69 -3.44 -11.89
CA LEU A 108 19.98 -3.33 -13.33
C LEU A 108 19.21 -2.15 -13.95
N VAL A 109 17.92 -2.02 -13.65
CA VAL A 109 17.09 -0.89 -14.11
C VAL A 109 17.63 0.42 -13.53
N LEU A 110 18.00 0.45 -12.24
CA LEU A 110 18.57 1.61 -11.57
C LEU A 110 19.93 2.01 -12.20
N PHE A 111 20.73 1.04 -12.62
CA PHE A 111 22.02 1.28 -13.25
C PHE A 111 21.91 1.90 -14.65
N PHE A 112 20.95 1.43 -15.46
CA PHE A 112 20.79 1.91 -16.85
C PHE A 112 19.87 3.11 -16.99
N TYR A 113 19.02 3.38 -16.02
CA TYR A 113 18.04 4.45 -16.07
C TYR A 113 18.42 5.61 -15.13
N HIS A 114 19.10 6.61 -15.69
CA HIS A 114 19.45 7.86 -14.99
C HIS A 114 18.29 8.85 -15.13
N GLY A 115 17.39 8.89 -14.17
CA GLY A 115 16.25 9.79 -14.20
C GLY A 115 15.61 9.99 -12.84
N GLN A 116 14.66 10.91 -12.75
CA GLN A 116 13.98 11.28 -11.49
C GLN A 116 13.34 10.10 -10.73
N MET A 117 12.97 9.02 -11.43
CA MET A 117 12.50 7.79 -10.80
C MET A 117 13.58 7.15 -9.93
N VAL A 118 14.82 7.10 -10.45
CA VAL A 118 15.98 6.54 -9.73
C VAL A 118 16.34 7.42 -8.55
N GLU A 119 16.42 8.74 -8.75
CA GLU A 119 16.67 9.71 -7.68
C GLU A 119 15.60 9.58 -6.58
N ARG A 120 14.33 9.44 -6.98
CA ARG A 120 13.21 9.23 -6.06
C ARG A 120 13.30 7.91 -5.30
N PHE A 121 13.79 6.84 -5.93
CA PHE A 121 14.03 5.56 -5.27
C PHE A 121 15.23 5.66 -4.31
N LEU A 122 16.33 6.27 -4.76
CA LEU A 122 17.55 6.44 -3.93
C LEU A 122 17.29 7.37 -2.74
N SER A 123 16.36 8.34 -2.85
CA SER A 123 16.00 9.22 -1.74
C SER A 123 15.36 8.48 -0.55
N LEU A 124 14.95 7.22 -0.71
CA LEU A 124 14.58 6.35 0.43
C LEU A 124 15.74 6.13 1.41
N PHE A 125 16.96 6.19 0.90
CA PHE A 125 18.17 5.84 1.66
C PHE A 125 19.01 7.08 2.06
N SER A 126 18.72 8.26 1.48
CA SER A 126 19.52 9.47 1.72
C SER A 126 19.14 10.26 2.96
N GLY A 127 17.96 10.00 3.56
CA GLY A 127 17.48 10.74 4.74
C GLY A 127 17.10 12.21 4.51
N GLU A 128 17.35 12.76 3.32
CA GLU A 128 17.16 14.17 2.97
C GLU A 128 15.76 14.51 2.41
N ASP A 129 14.87 13.52 2.31
CA ASP A 129 13.52 13.71 1.75
C ASP A 129 12.58 14.30 2.80
N THR A 130 12.10 15.50 2.55
CA THR A 130 11.15 16.22 3.43
C THR A 130 9.92 15.38 3.75
N SER A 131 9.42 14.57 2.80
CA SER A 131 8.25 13.72 3.01
C SER A 131 8.53 12.54 3.96
N VAL A 132 9.77 12.09 4.07
CA VAL A 132 10.19 11.07 5.04
C VAL A 132 10.31 11.71 6.42
N GLY A 133 10.98 12.86 6.51
CA GLY A 133 11.11 13.61 7.76
C GLY A 133 9.76 13.95 8.39
N LEU A 134 8.80 14.44 7.59
CA LEU A 134 7.43 14.71 8.03
C LEU A 134 6.72 13.45 8.57
N ARG A 135 6.91 12.29 7.94
CA ARG A 135 6.32 11.04 8.45
C ARG A 135 6.91 10.64 9.80
N PHE A 136 8.23 10.75 9.99
CA PHE A 136 8.84 10.48 11.28
C PHE A 136 8.31 11.41 12.36
N ALA A 137 8.17 12.70 12.08
CA ALA A 137 7.56 13.66 12.99
C ALA A 137 6.11 13.28 13.35
N LEU A 138 5.29 12.90 12.37
CA LEU A 138 3.94 12.40 12.60
C LEU A 138 3.93 11.12 13.44
N TRP A 139 4.86 10.20 13.19
CA TRP A 139 4.93 8.95 13.95
C TRP A 139 5.32 9.18 15.40
N GLU A 140 6.24 10.13 15.66
CA GLU A 140 6.62 10.52 17.03
C GLU A 140 5.41 11.08 17.80
N SER A 141 4.67 12.01 17.20
CA SER A 141 3.41 12.54 17.76
C SER A 141 2.38 11.41 17.96
N THR A 142 2.27 10.48 17.03
CA THR A 142 1.33 9.34 17.11
C THR A 142 1.72 8.40 18.25
N ILE A 143 3.00 8.16 18.47
CA ILE A 143 3.50 7.32 19.57
C ILE A 143 3.13 7.97 20.91
N ALA A 144 3.28 9.28 21.06
CA ALA A 144 2.87 10.00 22.27
C ALA A 144 1.34 9.83 22.53
N MET A 145 0.51 9.89 21.48
CA MET A 145 -0.93 9.62 21.61
C MET A 145 -1.20 8.18 22.12
N ILE A 146 -0.45 7.19 21.59
CA ILE A 146 -0.58 5.78 22.01
C ILE A 146 -0.14 5.60 23.46
N GLU A 147 0.95 6.24 23.89
CA GLU A 147 1.47 6.15 25.26
C GLU A 147 0.50 6.73 26.28
N GLU A 148 -0.23 7.80 25.94
CA GLU A 148 -1.22 8.40 26.84
C GLU A 148 -2.50 7.54 26.95
N ARG A 149 -2.94 6.92 25.83
CA ARG A 149 -4.18 6.12 25.78
C ARG A 149 -3.99 4.73 25.17
N PRO A 150 -3.18 3.86 25.79
CA PRO A 150 -2.72 2.63 25.15
C PRO A 150 -3.80 1.58 24.92
N LEU A 151 -4.83 1.49 25.79
CA LEU A 151 -5.79 0.40 25.75
C LEU A 151 -6.91 0.60 24.72
N LEU A 152 -7.53 1.79 24.72
CA LEU A 152 -8.72 2.11 23.91
C LEU A 152 -8.45 3.21 22.86
N GLY A 153 -7.29 3.85 22.89
CA GLY A 153 -6.94 4.94 21.98
C GLY A 153 -7.75 6.23 22.23
N VAL A 154 -7.68 7.13 21.26
CA VAL A 154 -8.37 8.44 21.30
C VAL A 154 -9.79 8.39 20.72
N GLY A 155 -10.19 7.29 20.12
CA GLY A 155 -11.48 7.06 19.44
C GLY A 155 -11.32 6.86 17.93
N TRP A 156 -12.16 5.99 17.36
CA TRP A 156 -12.17 5.73 15.92
C TRP A 156 -12.48 7.00 15.12
N GLY A 157 -11.64 7.32 14.13
CA GLY A 157 -11.78 8.51 13.28
C GLY A 157 -11.51 9.83 14.00
N SER A 158 -10.96 9.80 15.23
CA SER A 158 -10.70 10.99 16.04
C SER A 158 -9.24 11.47 15.99
N TYR A 159 -8.40 10.87 15.15
CA TYR A 159 -6.99 11.22 15.02
C TYR A 159 -6.80 12.72 14.78
N TYR A 160 -7.53 13.30 13.82
CA TYR A 160 -7.41 14.72 13.46
C TYR A 160 -7.86 15.68 14.56
N LEU A 161 -8.71 15.22 15.49
CA LEU A 161 -9.15 16.02 16.66
C LEU A 161 -8.12 16.00 17.78
N ALA A 162 -7.47 14.85 17.99
CA ALA A 162 -6.50 14.67 19.05
C ALA A 162 -5.09 15.15 18.64
N TYR A 163 -4.71 15.01 17.36
CA TYR A 163 -3.39 15.32 16.86
C TYR A 163 -2.87 16.73 17.22
N PRO A 164 -3.68 17.83 17.20
CA PRO A 164 -3.18 19.16 17.56
C PRO A 164 -2.53 19.23 18.94
N ASP A 165 -2.99 18.45 19.90
CA ASP A 165 -2.44 18.42 21.27
C ASP A 165 -1.04 17.75 21.33
N TYR A 166 -0.69 16.97 20.29
CA TYR A 166 0.58 16.23 20.16
C TYR A 166 1.46 16.73 19.01
N ASN A 167 1.09 17.86 18.41
CA ASN A 167 1.79 18.40 17.25
C ASN A 167 3.07 19.14 17.68
N PHE A 168 4.18 18.41 17.75
CA PHE A 168 5.47 18.97 18.16
C PHE A 168 6.27 19.62 17.02
N PHE A 169 5.93 19.34 15.75
CA PHE A 169 6.79 19.64 14.61
C PHE A 169 6.14 20.47 13.50
N ILE A 170 4.83 20.37 13.31
CA ILE A 170 4.11 21.07 12.24
C ILE A 170 3.46 22.32 12.82
N GLN A 171 4.12 23.48 12.65
CA GLN A 171 3.69 24.73 13.25
C GLN A 171 2.58 25.47 12.49
N ASP A 172 2.06 24.92 11.40
CA ASP A 172 0.99 25.53 10.63
C ASP A 172 -0.37 25.09 11.16
N GLU A 173 -1.06 25.97 11.88
CA GLU A 173 -2.39 25.76 12.46
C GLU A 173 -3.50 25.49 11.44
N HIS A 174 -3.25 25.78 10.16
CA HIS A 174 -4.21 25.57 9.08
C HIS A 174 -4.12 24.18 8.45
N VAL A 175 -3.10 23.39 8.83
CA VAL A 175 -2.88 22.05 8.28
C VAL A 175 -3.60 21.00 9.12
N LEU A 176 -4.68 20.44 8.59
CA LEU A 176 -5.41 19.34 9.22
C LEU A 176 -4.75 17.99 8.85
N ILE A 177 -4.24 17.29 9.85
CA ILE A 177 -3.66 15.96 9.72
C ILE A 177 -4.71 14.92 10.08
N PHE A 178 -5.20 14.17 9.09
CA PHE A 178 -6.28 13.20 9.27
C PHE A 178 -5.83 11.83 9.74
N HIS A 179 -4.56 11.46 9.53
CA HIS A 179 -4.02 10.15 9.90
C HIS A 179 -2.47 10.17 9.95
N ALA A 180 -1.90 9.17 10.62
CA ALA A 180 -0.46 9.04 10.87
C ALA A 180 0.40 8.71 9.63
N HIS A 181 -0.14 8.56 8.42
CA HIS A 181 0.54 7.98 7.26
C HIS A 181 1.25 6.64 7.57
N ASN A 182 0.66 5.88 8.48
CA ASN A 182 1.04 4.52 8.84
C ASN A 182 -0.19 3.85 9.44
N MET A 183 -0.72 2.82 8.78
CA MET A 183 -1.94 2.15 9.21
C MET A 183 -1.80 1.53 10.61
N TYR A 184 -0.65 0.97 10.90
CA TYR A 184 -0.40 0.27 12.17
C TYR A 184 -0.43 1.23 13.34
N LEU A 185 0.32 2.32 13.24
CA LEU A 185 0.36 3.36 14.26
C LEU A 185 -0.99 4.07 14.39
N ASN A 186 -1.66 4.36 13.26
CA ASN A 186 -2.97 4.99 13.29
C ASN A 186 -4.01 4.13 14.01
N MET A 187 -4.04 2.82 13.72
CA MET A 187 -4.95 1.91 14.41
C MET A 187 -4.68 1.87 15.92
N LEU A 188 -3.41 1.81 16.32
CA LEU A 188 -3.05 1.84 17.75
C LEU A 188 -3.43 3.16 18.43
N ALA A 189 -3.25 4.29 17.75
CA ALA A 189 -3.63 5.60 18.28
C ALA A 189 -5.14 5.77 18.43
N GLU A 190 -5.93 5.36 17.43
CA GLU A 190 -7.37 5.56 17.42
C GLU A 190 -8.15 4.56 18.28
N VAL A 191 -7.80 3.25 18.21
CA VAL A 191 -8.57 2.19 18.87
C VAL A 191 -7.77 1.42 19.92
N GLY A 192 -6.58 1.89 20.24
CA GLY A 192 -5.69 1.29 21.23
C GLY A 192 -5.18 -0.10 20.85
N ILE A 193 -4.50 -0.74 21.79
CA ILE A 193 -3.93 -2.09 21.60
C ILE A 193 -5.04 -3.13 21.37
N ILE A 194 -6.17 -3.01 22.08
CA ILE A 194 -7.27 -3.98 21.99
C ILE A 194 -7.89 -3.95 20.59
N GLY A 195 -8.33 -2.78 20.12
CA GLY A 195 -8.92 -2.62 18.79
C GLY A 195 -7.91 -2.83 17.68
N GLY A 196 -6.69 -2.32 17.85
CA GLY A 196 -5.58 -2.49 16.91
C GLY A 196 -5.21 -3.97 16.72
N ALA A 197 -5.10 -4.74 17.79
CA ALA A 197 -4.85 -6.18 17.72
C ALA A 197 -5.99 -6.91 16.99
N ALA A 198 -7.26 -6.61 17.31
CA ALA A 198 -8.41 -7.20 16.61
C ALA A 198 -8.41 -6.88 15.13
N PHE A 199 -8.11 -5.63 14.76
CA PHE A 199 -7.99 -5.20 13.37
C PHE A 199 -6.86 -5.95 12.64
N LEU A 200 -5.66 -6.01 13.22
CA LEU A 200 -4.50 -6.67 12.62
C LEU A 200 -4.72 -8.17 12.49
N LEU A 201 -5.31 -8.82 13.49
CA LEU A 201 -5.69 -10.23 13.42
C LEU A 201 -6.66 -10.48 12.26
N THR A 202 -7.69 -9.63 12.11
CA THR A 202 -8.65 -9.73 11.01
C THR A 202 -7.98 -9.51 9.67
N PHE A 203 -7.12 -8.49 9.54
CA PHE A 203 -6.37 -8.17 8.34
C PHE A 203 -5.48 -9.32 7.90
N PHE A 204 -4.64 -9.85 8.78
CA PHE A 204 -3.72 -10.94 8.45
C PHE A 204 -4.42 -12.30 8.33
N ALA A 205 -5.56 -12.49 9.00
CA ALA A 205 -6.40 -13.68 8.81
C ALA A 205 -6.86 -13.82 7.35
N GLN A 206 -7.13 -12.71 6.64
CA GLN A 206 -7.45 -12.77 5.21
C GLN A 206 -6.31 -13.40 4.40
N GLY A 207 -5.07 -12.99 4.66
CA GLY A 207 -3.89 -13.57 4.02
C GLY A 207 -3.71 -15.06 4.36
N PHE A 208 -3.90 -15.44 5.61
CA PHE A 208 -3.82 -16.84 6.05
C PHE A 208 -4.91 -17.70 5.39
N LEU A 209 -6.15 -17.23 5.33
CA LEU A 209 -7.24 -17.93 4.67
C LEU A 209 -6.98 -18.07 3.16
N CYS A 210 -6.51 -17.00 2.50
CA CYS A 210 -6.09 -17.05 1.11
C CYS A 210 -4.95 -18.05 0.87
N TRP A 211 -3.97 -18.12 1.75
CA TRP A 211 -2.90 -19.12 1.71
C TRP A 211 -3.43 -20.54 1.86
N LYS A 212 -4.38 -20.77 2.80
CA LYS A 212 -5.05 -22.07 2.98
C LYS A 212 -5.76 -22.52 1.70
N LEU A 213 -6.51 -21.62 1.06
CA LEU A 213 -7.18 -21.89 -0.22
C LEU A 213 -6.18 -22.21 -1.33
N TYR A 214 -5.11 -21.44 -1.42
CA TYR A 214 -4.06 -21.67 -2.41
C TYR A 214 -3.43 -23.06 -2.28
N ARG A 215 -3.16 -23.51 -1.05
CA ARG A 215 -2.55 -24.82 -0.72
C ARG A 215 -3.55 -25.97 -0.70
N GLY A 216 -4.82 -25.65 -0.61
CA GLY A 216 -5.90 -26.64 -0.48
C GLY A 216 -6.16 -27.45 -1.75
N LYS A 217 -7.15 -28.35 -1.66
CA LYS A 217 -7.60 -29.22 -2.75
C LYS A 217 -8.76 -28.62 -3.57
N ALA A 218 -9.06 -27.34 -3.40
CA ALA A 218 -10.12 -26.63 -4.10
C ALA A 218 -9.86 -26.54 -5.62
N SER A 219 -10.86 -26.04 -6.35
CA SER A 219 -10.76 -25.83 -7.80
C SER A 219 -9.54 -24.98 -8.19
N LEU A 220 -9.07 -25.11 -9.43
CA LEU A 220 -7.98 -24.28 -9.94
C LEU A 220 -8.31 -22.79 -9.82
N PHE A 221 -9.56 -22.40 -10.05
CA PHE A 221 -10.04 -21.02 -9.92
C PHE A 221 -9.91 -20.52 -8.48
N THR A 222 -10.44 -21.25 -7.51
CA THR A 222 -10.35 -20.93 -6.06
C THR A 222 -8.90 -20.82 -5.59
N ARG A 223 -8.04 -21.76 -5.99
CA ARG A 223 -6.62 -21.73 -5.67
C ARG A 223 -5.89 -20.54 -6.33
N THR A 224 -6.34 -20.10 -7.50
CA THR A 224 -5.79 -18.91 -8.16
C THR A 224 -6.20 -17.64 -7.42
N LEU A 225 -7.46 -17.54 -7.00
CA LEU A 225 -7.94 -16.45 -6.15
C LEU A 225 -7.19 -16.43 -4.81
N GLY A 226 -6.97 -17.61 -4.19
CA GLY A 226 -6.18 -17.72 -2.97
C GLY A 226 -4.75 -17.17 -3.12
N LEU A 227 -4.05 -17.50 -4.21
CA LEU A 227 -2.73 -16.91 -4.48
C LEU A 227 -2.83 -15.39 -4.66
N GLY A 228 -3.76 -14.91 -5.49
CA GLY A 228 -3.94 -13.48 -5.74
C GLY A 228 -4.28 -12.70 -4.47
N GLY A 229 -5.19 -13.23 -3.64
CA GLY A 229 -5.56 -12.63 -2.35
C GLY A 229 -4.42 -12.58 -1.35
N LEU A 230 -3.60 -13.66 -1.27
CA LEU A 230 -2.40 -13.67 -0.44
C LEU A 230 -1.42 -12.58 -0.85
N LEU A 231 -1.13 -12.47 -2.16
CA LEU A 231 -0.24 -11.42 -2.69
C LEU A 231 -0.81 -10.02 -2.45
N MET A 232 -2.12 -9.85 -2.55
CA MET A 232 -2.81 -8.59 -2.29
C MET A 232 -2.65 -8.16 -0.83
N VAL A 233 -2.87 -9.06 0.14
CA VAL A 233 -2.69 -8.75 1.56
C VAL A 233 -1.25 -8.38 1.85
N MET A 234 -0.27 -9.10 1.29
CA MET A 234 1.16 -8.77 1.43
C MET A 234 1.48 -7.38 0.87
N ALA A 235 0.96 -7.05 -0.31
CA ALA A 235 1.18 -5.75 -0.94
C ALA A 235 0.59 -4.60 -0.12
N ILE A 236 -0.65 -4.75 0.36
CA ILE A 236 -1.31 -3.75 1.21
C ILE A 236 -0.62 -3.63 2.57
N ALA A 237 -0.16 -4.74 3.16
CA ALA A 237 0.61 -4.69 4.39
C ALA A 237 1.86 -3.81 4.25
N VAL A 238 2.58 -3.91 3.13
CA VAL A 238 3.81 -3.14 2.89
C VAL A 238 3.53 -1.67 2.62
N ILE A 239 2.58 -1.31 1.73
CA ILE A 239 2.28 0.10 1.47
C ILE A 239 1.74 0.80 2.73
N SER A 240 1.02 0.06 3.57
CA SER A 240 0.44 0.55 4.82
C SER A 240 1.46 0.89 5.91
N MET A 241 2.73 0.51 5.74
CA MET A 241 3.82 0.98 6.61
C MET A 241 4.19 2.45 6.36
N SER A 242 3.93 2.97 5.18
CA SER A 242 4.29 4.33 4.78
C SER A 242 3.10 5.21 4.44
N ASP A 243 1.88 4.67 4.49
CA ASP A 243 0.63 5.40 4.33
C ASP A 243 -0.54 4.63 4.98
N HIS A 244 -1.66 5.29 5.30
CA HIS A 244 -2.87 4.63 5.76
C HIS A 244 -3.85 4.49 4.59
N VAL A 245 -3.52 3.63 3.61
CA VAL A 245 -4.29 3.50 2.37
C VAL A 245 -5.72 3.01 2.60
N LEU A 246 -5.97 2.22 3.65
CA LEU A 246 -7.31 1.76 4.03
C LEU A 246 -8.16 2.84 4.73
N PHE A 247 -7.59 4.01 5.05
CA PHE A 247 -8.35 5.19 5.47
C PHE A 247 -9.25 5.71 4.34
N GLY A 248 -8.79 5.63 3.10
CA GLY A 248 -9.57 5.97 1.91
C GLY A 248 -10.74 5.01 1.72
N ARG A 249 -11.99 5.49 1.79
CA ARG A 249 -13.22 4.67 1.69
C ARG A 249 -13.23 3.76 0.46
N SER A 250 -12.85 4.28 -0.70
CA SER A 250 -12.84 3.52 -1.96
C SER A 250 -11.84 2.37 -1.93
N ILE A 251 -10.64 2.59 -1.36
CA ILE A 251 -9.60 1.58 -1.24
C ILE A 251 -9.98 0.53 -0.20
N SER A 252 -10.48 0.97 0.95
CA SER A 252 -10.97 0.07 2.00
C SER A 252 -12.08 -0.84 1.48
N PHE A 253 -13.10 -0.27 0.83
CA PHE A 253 -14.18 -1.03 0.23
C PHE A 253 -13.68 -2.05 -0.81
N CYS A 254 -12.77 -1.62 -1.70
CA CYS A 254 -12.18 -2.50 -2.70
C CYS A 254 -11.39 -3.65 -2.06
N PHE A 255 -10.56 -3.35 -1.06
CA PHE A 255 -9.76 -4.35 -0.35
C PHE A 255 -10.64 -5.40 0.32
N TRP A 256 -11.62 -4.98 1.13
CA TRP A 256 -12.49 -5.91 1.85
C TRP A 256 -13.40 -6.70 0.93
N SER A 257 -13.90 -6.09 -0.16
CA SER A 257 -14.70 -6.79 -1.17
C SER A 257 -13.90 -7.86 -1.90
N LEU A 258 -12.67 -7.54 -2.34
CA LEU A 258 -11.78 -8.49 -2.98
C LEU A 258 -11.35 -9.60 -2.01
N SER A 259 -11.08 -9.27 -0.75
CA SER A 259 -10.75 -10.25 0.29
C SER A 259 -11.92 -11.21 0.53
N ALA A 260 -13.14 -10.67 0.66
CA ALA A 260 -14.34 -11.48 0.80
C ALA A 260 -14.58 -12.39 -0.40
N LEU A 261 -14.38 -11.90 -1.63
CA LEU A 261 -14.46 -12.71 -2.85
C LEU A 261 -13.43 -13.85 -2.85
N CYS A 262 -12.18 -13.54 -2.48
CA CYS A 262 -11.11 -14.54 -2.44
C CYS A 262 -11.41 -15.63 -1.40
N VAL A 263 -11.78 -15.23 -0.18
CA VAL A 263 -12.07 -16.16 0.92
C VAL A 263 -13.38 -16.89 0.71
N GLY A 264 -14.45 -16.19 0.28
CA GLY A 264 -15.77 -16.77 0.03
C GLY A 264 -15.83 -17.76 -1.13
N SER A 265 -14.78 -17.84 -1.96
CA SER A 265 -14.69 -18.85 -3.03
C SER A 265 -14.32 -20.25 -2.52
N GLY A 266 -14.05 -20.41 -1.22
CA GLY A 266 -13.66 -21.68 -0.61
C GLY A 266 -14.85 -22.46 -0.06
N ASP A 267 -14.83 -23.77 -0.24
CA ASP A 267 -15.68 -24.71 0.50
C ASP A 267 -14.93 -24.98 1.83
N TRP A 268 -15.38 -24.35 2.90
CA TRP A 268 -14.77 -24.39 4.23
C TRP A 268 -15.26 -25.56 5.08
#